data_11f439e9baa997dfa90549d28d3afda6
#
_entry.id   11f439e9baa997dfa90549d28d3afda6
#
_cell.length_a   1.000
_cell.length_b   1.000
_cell.length_c   1.000
_cell.angle_alpha   90.00
_cell.angle_beta   90.00
_cell.angle_gamma   90.00
#
_symmetry.space_group_name_H-M   'P 1'
#
loop_
_entity.id
_entity.type
_entity.pdbx_description
1 polymer ?
#
loop_
_entity_poly.entity_id
_entity_poly.type
_entity_poly.pdbx_seq_one_letter_code
_entity_poly.pdbx_strand_id
1 'polypeptide(L)'
;MRQNTDGGGQMETHEHVVHSSHLNKDMHIIQYGHSGVPFLGFPTQCAPCTNYEDFGVTRTLRAYLEGGEMQLFCVETVDDESWYCDNGINTWRSARQESYHRFIVDEVIPLIKEFTPPGMRPFVMGADMGATQAAISFFRRPELFDGLIALSGIYDSSYYYHGWMDSTLYDNSVECFLANMPEDHPWIREYNSSFILMCCGRGAWEDECYRTLRYLDKILHRKRISAMIDYWGEDVSHDWPWWRHQLEYFIPIVIREHSLVASR
;
A
#
# COMPACT_ATOMS: atom_id res chain seq x y z
N MET A 1 14.79 5.68 29.71
CA MET A 1 16.16 5.63 29.18
C MET A 1 16.77 4.28 29.49
N ARG A 2 16.83 3.39 28.54
CA ARG A 2 17.65 2.18 28.58
C ARG A 2 18.61 2.24 27.42
N GLN A 3 19.87 2.54 27.68
CA GLN A 3 20.96 2.40 26.72
C GLN A 3 21.32 0.93 26.63
N ASN A 4 21.09 0.31 25.45
CA ASN A 4 21.72 -0.95 25.08
C ASN A 4 22.82 -0.62 24.08
N THR A 5 24.06 -0.76 24.53
CA THR A 5 25.29 -0.65 23.73
C THR A 5 25.55 -1.97 23.05
N ASP A 6 24.97 -2.20 21.86
CA ASP A 6 25.49 -3.12 20.86
C ASP A 6 25.85 -2.29 19.62
N GLY A 7 27.09 -2.43 19.13
CA GLY A 7 27.72 -1.57 18.12
C GLY A 7 27.20 -1.71 16.67
N GLY A 8 25.89 -1.78 16.49
CA GLY A 8 25.16 -1.56 15.25
C GLY A 8 24.26 -0.36 15.49
N GLY A 9 24.30 0.66 14.63
CA GLY A 9 23.42 1.82 14.73
C GLY A 9 21.98 1.36 14.91
N GLN A 10 21.30 1.92 15.92
CA GLN A 10 19.89 1.62 16.14
C GLN A 10 19.11 2.32 15.01
N MET A 11 18.27 1.57 14.29
CA MET A 11 17.39 2.13 13.26
C MET A 11 16.56 3.28 13.86
N GLU A 12 16.62 4.43 13.22
CA GLU A 12 15.85 5.60 13.65
C GLU A 12 14.35 5.30 13.51
N THR A 13 13.60 5.51 14.58
CA THR A 13 12.16 5.20 14.64
C THR A 13 11.45 6.33 15.36
N HIS A 14 10.40 6.86 14.73
CA HIS A 14 9.54 7.90 15.29
C HIS A 14 8.08 7.48 15.23
N GLU A 15 7.36 7.69 16.33
CA GLU A 15 5.92 7.54 16.39
C GLU A 15 5.26 8.90 16.26
N HIS A 16 4.29 8.99 15.33
CA HIS A 16 3.44 10.14 15.10
C HIS A 16 2.01 9.78 15.47
N VAL A 17 1.35 10.64 16.22
CA VAL A 17 -0.08 10.52 16.55
C VAL A 17 -0.80 11.68 15.89
N VAL A 18 -1.71 11.37 14.98
CA VAL A 18 -2.50 12.36 14.24
C VAL A 18 -3.96 12.21 14.63
N HIS A 19 -4.56 13.28 15.17
CA HIS A 19 -6.01 13.29 15.35
C HIS A 19 -6.69 13.45 14.00
N SER A 20 -7.26 12.36 13.48
CA SER A 20 -7.93 12.40 12.19
C SER A 20 -9.30 13.05 12.30
N SER A 21 -9.48 14.15 11.58
CA SER A 21 -10.77 14.82 11.43
C SER A 21 -11.77 13.99 10.62
N HIS A 22 -11.29 13.17 9.68
CA HIS A 22 -12.13 12.30 8.86
C HIS A 22 -12.61 11.05 9.62
N LEU A 23 -11.78 10.53 10.53
CA LEU A 23 -12.07 9.33 11.32
C LEU A 23 -12.60 9.64 12.73
N ASN A 24 -12.43 10.90 13.20
CA ASN A 24 -12.76 11.37 14.53
C ASN A 24 -12.14 10.53 15.64
N LYS A 25 -10.88 10.17 15.46
CA LYS A 25 -10.04 9.45 16.44
C LYS A 25 -8.55 9.72 16.19
N ASP A 26 -7.73 9.44 17.19
CA ASP A 26 -6.28 9.47 17.06
C ASP A 26 -5.83 8.24 16.25
N MET A 27 -4.93 8.47 15.30
CA MET A 27 -4.35 7.47 14.42
C MET A 27 -2.83 7.46 14.60
N HIS A 28 -2.26 6.27 14.68
CA HIS A 28 -0.84 6.07 14.87
C HIS A 28 -0.13 5.81 13.55
N ILE A 29 1.04 6.42 13.38
CA ILE A 29 1.92 6.22 12.25
C ILE A 29 3.33 6.02 12.79
N ILE A 30 4.02 4.95 12.38
CA ILE A 30 5.42 4.73 12.76
C ILE A 30 6.29 4.97 11.53
N GLN A 31 7.26 5.86 11.68
CA GLN A 31 8.30 6.13 10.70
C GLN A 31 9.56 5.34 11.07
N TYR A 32 10.10 4.58 10.13
CA TYR A 32 11.38 3.88 10.21
C TYR A 32 12.34 4.46 9.17
N GLY A 33 13.58 4.70 9.59
CA GLY A 33 14.59 5.38 8.77
C GLY A 33 14.46 6.90 8.83
N HIS A 34 15.39 7.61 8.19
CA HIS A 34 15.54 9.06 8.35
C HIS A 34 15.62 9.84 7.03
N SER A 35 15.79 9.17 5.90
CA SER A 35 15.94 9.79 4.58
C SER A 35 15.72 8.78 3.46
N GLY A 36 15.85 9.24 2.22
CA GLY A 36 15.68 8.42 1.02
C GLY A 36 14.27 8.42 0.48
N VAL A 37 13.96 7.44 -0.37
CA VAL A 37 12.64 7.29 -1.00
C VAL A 37 11.60 7.00 0.06
N PRO A 38 10.51 7.79 0.17
CA PRO A 38 9.46 7.54 1.14
C PRO A 38 8.53 6.41 0.66
N PHE A 39 8.19 5.51 1.58
CA PHE A 39 7.20 4.46 1.38
C PHE A 39 6.10 4.59 2.43
N LEU A 40 4.85 4.58 2.01
CA LEU A 40 3.68 4.45 2.88
C LEU A 40 3.26 2.99 2.92
N GLY A 41 3.44 2.33 4.06
CA GLY A 41 3.12 0.93 4.29
C GLY A 41 1.74 0.76 4.95
N PHE A 42 0.86 0.01 4.27
CA PHE A 42 -0.42 -0.39 4.82
C PHE A 42 -0.30 -1.77 5.47
N PRO A 43 -0.81 -1.97 6.70
CA PRO A 43 -0.75 -3.25 7.39
C PRO A 43 -1.63 -4.30 6.72
N THR A 44 -1.43 -5.57 7.06
CA THR A 44 -2.36 -6.64 6.70
C THR A 44 -3.69 -6.49 7.43
N GLN A 45 -4.65 -7.33 7.12
CA GLN A 45 -6.01 -7.30 7.68
C GLN A 45 -6.04 -6.99 9.18
N CYS A 46 -6.74 -5.91 9.55
CA CYS A 46 -7.00 -5.49 10.94
C CYS A 46 -5.75 -5.40 11.84
N ALA A 47 -4.56 -5.26 11.24
CA ALA A 47 -3.32 -5.23 11.99
C ALA A 47 -2.93 -3.79 12.40
N PRO A 48 -2.13 -3.61 13.47
CA PRO A 48 -1.65 -2.31 13.91
C PRO A 48 -0.54 -1.75 13.01
N CYS A 49 -0.18 -0.49 13.22
CA CYS A 49 0.94 0.16 12.52
C CYS A 49 2.32 -0.51 12.78
N THR A 50 2.45 -1.31 13.85
CA THR A 50 3.65 -2.11 14.16
C THR A 50 3.79 -3.37 13.29
N ASN A 51 2.78 -3.70 12.49
CA ASN A 51 2.67 -4.95 11.75
C ASN A 51 3.93 -5.31 10.92
N TYR A 52 4.53 -4.32 10.25
CA TYR A 52 5.76 -4.52 9.48
C TYR A 52 6.98 -4.86 10.36
N GLU A 53 7.08 -4.27 11.55
CA GLU A 53 8.13 -4.58 12.52
C GLU A 53 7.89 -5.94 13.15
N ASP A 54 6.67 -6.22 13.60
CA ASP A 54 6.28 -7.47 14.27
C ASP A 54 6.58 -8.70 13.41
N PHE A 55 6.37 -8.57 12.09
CA PHE A 55 6.65 -9.64 11.13
C PHE A 55 8.00 -9.52 10.43
N GLY A 56 8.88 -8.65 10.90
CA GLY A 56 10.29 -8.59 10.51
C GLY A 56 10.59 -7.93 9.17
N VAL A 57 9.64 -7.19 8.56
CA VAL A 57 9.88 -6.43 7.32
C VAL A 57 10.93 -5.36 7.53
N THR A 58 10.86 -4.61 8.64
CA THR A 58 11.87 -3.60 8.98
C THR A 58 13.28 -4.19 9.11
N ARG A 59 13.38 -5.43 9.61
CA ARG A 59 14.65 -6.18 9.66
C ARG A 59 15.13 -6.56 8.26
N THR A 60 14.23 -7.05 7.41
CA THR A 60 14.53 -7.39 6.00
C THR A 60 15.05 -6.18 5.23
N LEU A 61 14.45 -5.02 5.44
CA LEU A 61 14.79 -3.77 4.75
C LEU A 61 15.82 -2.90 5.50
N ARG A 62 16.42 -3.42 6.57
CA ARG A 62 17.28 -2.69 7.49
C ARG A 62 18.40 -1.92 6.79
N ALA A 63 19.07 -2.55 5.83
CA ALA A 63 20.19 -1.93 5.12
C ALA A 63 19.76 -0.64 4.40
N TYR A 64 18.59 -0.62 3.78
CA TYR A 64 18.04 0.55 3.09
C TYR A 64 17.56 1.62 4.05
N LEU A 65 16.93 1.23 5.16
CA LEU A 65 16.42 2.14 6.20
C LEU A 65 17.57 2.84 6.95
N GLU A 66 18.56 2.08 7.41
CA GLU A 66 19.73 2.63 8.10
C GLU A 66 20.69 3.36 7.14
N GLY A 67 20.77 2.90 5.88
CA GLY A 67 21.58 3.53 4.82
C GLY A 67 21.00 4.84 4.30
N GLY A 68 19.76 5.19 4.68
CA GLY A 68 19.11 6.40 4.19
C GLY A 68 18.71 6.36 2.71
N GLU A 69 18.57 5.16 2.15
CA GLU A 69 18.09 4.95 0.78
C GLU A 69 16.56 4.92 0.71
N MET A 70 15.90 4.54 1.82
CA MET A 70 14.45 4.59 1.98
C MET A 70 14.06 4.99 3.40
N GLN A 71 12.85 5.49 3.54
CA GLN A 71 12.14 5.64 4.81
C GLN A 71 10.74 5.05 4.68
N LEU A 72 10.25 4.42 5.75
CA LEU A 72 8.99 3.69 5.73
C LEU A 72 8.05 4.26 6.79
N PHE A 73 6.86 4.70 6.35
CA PHE A 73 5.78 5.18 7.21
C PHE A 73 4.70 4.11 7.28
N CYS A 74 4.57 3.43 8.40
CA CYS A 74 3.56 2.40 8.63
C CYS A 74 2.34 3.02 9.30
N VAL A 75 1.20 3.01 8.61
CA VAL A 75 -0.05 3.61 9.08
C VAL A 75 -0.95 2.58 9.75
N GLU A 76 -1.75 3.00 10.71
CA GLU A 76 -2.82 2.20 11.30
C GLU A 76 -4.00 2.06 10.34
N THR A 77 -4.78 0.98 10.45
CA THR A 77 -5.96 0.73 9.60
C THR A 77 -7.29 0.85 10.36
N VAL A 78 -8.39 0.88 9.62
CA VAL A 78 -9.78 0.81 10.12
C VAL A 78 -10.55 -0.33 9.41
N ASP A 79 -9.86 -1.39 9.04
CA ASP A 79 -10.48 -2.50 8.30
C ASP A 79 -11.60 -3.19 9.10
N ASP A 80 -11.46 -3.27 10.42
CA ASP A 80 -12.49 -3.76 11.36
C ASP A 80 -13.75 -2.89 11.42
N GLU A 81 -13.65 -1.66 10.95
CA GLU A 81 -14.78 -0.72 10.81
C GLU A 81 -15.31 -0.68 9.36
N SER A 82 -14.59 -1.24 8.38
CA SER A 82 -14.89 -1.15 6.95
C SER A 82 -14.93 -2.52 6.26
N TRP A 83 -13.81 -2.97 5.67
CA TRP A 83 -13.75 -4.19 4.85
C TRP A 83 -14.12 -5.45 5.64
N TYR A 84 -13.72 -5.56 6.90
CA TYR A 84 -13.92 -6.72 7.78
C TYR A 84 -14.94 -6.48 8.90
N CYS A 85 -15.83 -5.50 8.74
CA CYS A 85 -16.89 -5.24 9.69
C CYS A 85 -18.11 -6.14 9.42
N ASP A 86 -18.12 -7.36 9.94
CA ASP A 86 -19.17 -8.35 9.65
C ASP A 86 -20.58 -7.95 10.13
N ASN A 87 -20.67 -7.11 11.17
CA ASN A 87 -21.94 -6.67 11.77
C ASN A 87 -22.34 -5.26 11.32
N GLY A 88 -21.57 -4.63 10.42
CA GLY A 88 -21.81 -3.27 9.97
C GLY A 88 -22.85 -3.19 8.85
N ILE A 89 -23.59 -2.07 8.81
CA ILE A 89 -24.41 -1.71 7.65
C ILE A 89 -23.47 -1.31 6.51
N ASN A 90 -23.65 -1.85 5.32
CA ASN A 90 -22.75 -1.65 4.19
C ASN A 90 -22.53 -0.18 3.82
N THR A 91 -23.57 0.67 3.90
CA THR A 91 -23.42 2.12 3.69
C THR A 91 -22.52 2.81 4.72
N TRP A 92 -22.51 2.33 5.96
CA TRP A 92 -21.61 2.84 7.00
C TRP A 92 -20.19 2.31 6.77
N ARG A 93 -20.04 1.02 6.42
CA ARG A 93 -18.74 0.41 6.12
C ARG A 93 -18.06 1.10 4.94
N SER A 94 -18.79 1.37 3.85
CA SER A 94 -18.26 2.08 2.67
C SER A 94 -17.90 3.53 2.99
N ALA A 95 -18.73 4.24 3.79
CA ALA A 95 -18.42 5.58 4.26
C ALA A 95 -17.18 5.60 5.17
N ARG A 96 -16.98 4.56 5.98
CA ARG A 96 -15.80 4.43 6.85
C ARG A 96 -14.52 4.23 6.05
N GLN A 97 -14.57 3.42 4.98
CA GLN A 97 -13.47 3.26 4.02
C GLN A 97 -13.17 4.59 3.32
N GLU A 98 -14.17 5.35 2.91
CA GLU A 98 -13.97 6.66 2.30
C GLU A 98 -13.31 7.64 3.28
N SER A 99 -13.72 7.63 4.55
CA SER A 99 -13.07 8.43 5.59
C SER A 99 -11.60 8.05 5.78
N TYR A 100 -11.29 6.76 5.71
CA TYR A 100 -9.90 6.28 5.77
C TYR A 100 -9.08 6.75 4.56
N HIS A 101 -9.64 6.64 3.36
CA HIS A 101 -8.96 7.16 2.17
C HIS A 101 -8.66 8.66 2.28
N ARG A 102 -9.61 9.46 2.80
CA ARG A 102 -9.41 10.90 3.04
C ARG A 102 -8.36 11.16 4.12
N PHE A 103 -8.34 10.38 5.19
CA PHE A 103 -7.27 10.43 6.19
C PHE A 103 -5.89 10.25 5.54
N ILE A 104 -5.74 9.24 4.68
CA ILE A 104 -4.47 9.02 3.95
C ILE A 104 -4.09 10.23 3.10
N VAL A 105 -5.04 10.75 2.30
CA VAL A 105 -4.79 11.82 1.34
C VAL A 105 -4.56 13.17 2.00
N ASP A 106 -5.39 13.52 2.98
CA ASP A 106 -5.47 14.89 3.52
C ASP A 106 -4.64 15.06 4.80
N GLU A 107 -4.26 13.96 5.47
CA GLU A 107 -3.57 14.03 6.76
C GLU A 107 -2.23 13.28 6.73
N VAL A 108 -2.17 12.03 6.21
CA VAL A 108 -0.92 11.25 6.16
C VAL A 108 0.06 11.75 5.09
N ILE A 109 -0.42 12.02 3.88
CA ILE A 109 0.47 12.52 2.80
C ILE A 109 1.10 13.88 3.15
N PRO A 110 0.38 14.87 3.73
CA PRO A 110 1.01 16.09 4.26
C PRO A 110 2.07 15.81 5.33
N LEU A 111 1.81 14.90 6.28
CA LEU A 111 2.80 14.50 7.28
C LEU A 111 4.08 13.95 6.62
N ILE A 112 3.97 13.02 5.68
CA ILE A 112 5.13 12.45 4.97
C ILE A 112 5.96 13.55 4.30
N LYS A 113 5.31 14.57 3.72
CA LYS A 113 5.99 15.71 3.06
C LYS A 113 6.83 16.55 4.01
N GLU A 114 6.56 16.54 5.32
CA GLU A 114 7.38 17.24 6.31
C GLU A 114 8.76 16.58 6.49
N PHE A 115 8.87 15.29 6.19
CA PHE A 115 10.09 14.48 6.36
C PHE A 115 10.77 14.13 5.04
N THR A 116 10.27 14.66 3.91
CA THR A 116 10.78 14.34 2.56
C THR A 116 11.16 15.58 1.80
N PRO A 117 12.16 15.53 0.89
CA PRO A 117 12.50 16.65 0.02
C PRO A 117 11.29 17.15 -0.79
N PRO A 118 11.19 18.47 -1.04
CA PRO A 118 10.13 19.04 -1.85
C PRO A 118 10.03 18.37 -3.23
N GLY A 119 8.81 17.99 -3.62
CA GLY A 119 8.52 17.35 -4.91
C GLY A 119 8.66 15.82 -4.92
N MET A 120 9.25 15.21 -3.90
CA MET A 120 9.31 13.76 -3.75
C MET A 120 7.95 13.22 -3.29
N ARG A 121 7.45 12.21 -3.98
CA ARG A 121 6.17 11.56 -3.65
C ARG A 121 6.45 10.16 -3.08
N PRO A 122 5.64 9.67 -2.13
CA PRO A 122 5.83 8.34 -1.61
C PRO A 122 5.40 7.26 -2.61
N PHE A 123 6.03 6.08 -2.51
CA PHE A 123 5.43 4.84 -2.95
C PHE A 123 4.42 4.37 -1.92
N VAL A 124 3.32 3.75 -2.36
CA VAL A 124 2.43 3.01 -1.47
C VAL A 124 2.74 1.53 -1.56
N MET A 125 2.71 0.84 -0.43
CA MET A 125 2.99 -0.59 -0.39
C MET A 125 2.13 -1.33 0.62
N GLY A 126 1.88 -2.61 0.36
CA GLY A 126 1.15 -3.47 1.28
C GLY A 126 1.13 -4.93 0.85
N ALA A 127 0.76 -5.79 1.79
CA ALA A 127 0.45 -7.19 1.56
C ALA A 127 -0.96 -7.49 2.07
N ASP A 128 -1.64 -8.51 1.52
CA ASP A 128 -3.00 -8.88 1.89
C ASP A 128 -3.98 -7.69 1.76
N MET A 129 -4.75 -7.34 2.79
CA MET A 129 -5.62 -6.16 2.80
C MET A 129 -4.81 -4.86 2.61
N GLY A 130 -3.58 -4.80 3.13
CA GLY A 130 -2.68 -3.67 2.89
C GLY A 130 -2.38 -3.44 1.40
N ALA A 131 -2.29 -4.50 0.60
CA ALA A 131 -2.13 -4.39 -0.85
C ALA A 131 -3.40 -3.82 -1.52
N THR A 132 -4.58 -4.18 -1.03
CA THR A 132 -5.86 -3.61 -1.48
C THR A 132 -5.94 -2.12 -1.14
N GLN A 133 -5.58 -1.72 0.09
CA GLN A 133 -5.56 -0.31 0.52
C GLN A 133 -4.53 0.53 -0.26
N ALA A 134 -3.34 -0.05 -0.51
CA ALA A 134 -2.32 0.59 -1.34
C ALA A 134 -2.81 0.82 -2.77
N ALA A 135 -3.45 -0.19 -3.38
CA ALA A 135 -4.02 -0.08 -4.72
C ALA A 135 -5.16 0.96 -4.79
N ILE A 136 -6.06 1.00 -3.80
CA ILE A 136 -7.12 2.01 -3.71
C ILE A 136 -6.50 3.41 -3.66
N SER A 137 -5.51 3.62 -2.78
CA SER A 137 -4.87 4.91 -2.60
C SER A 137 -4.19 5.38 -3.90
N PHE A 138 -3.42 4.51 -4.53
CA PHE A 138 -2.68 4.80 -5.75
C PHE A 138 -3.62 5.08 -6.94
N PHE A 139 -4.54 4.17 -7.24
CA PHE A 139 -5.37 4.31 -8.44
C PHE A 139 -6.43 5.42 -8.33
N ARG A 140 -6.79 5.85 -7.12
CA ARG A 140 -7.68 7.01 -6.93
C ARG A 140 -6.96 8.35 -6.97
N ARG A 141 -5.68 8.39 -6.60
CA ARG A 141 -4.91 9.65 -6.49
C ARG A 141 -3.48 9.46 -7.03
N PRO A 142 -3.34 9.10 -8.33
CA PRO A 142 -2.02 8.79 -8.90
C PRO A 142 -1.04 9.95 -8.84
N GLU A 143 -1.53 11.19 -8.78
CA GLU A 143 -0.70 12.38 -8.70
C GLU A 143 0.02 12.55 -7.34
N LEU A 144 -0.37 11.79 -6.33
CA LEU A 144 0.22 11.86 -4.99
C LEU A 144 1.35 10.85 -4.77
N PHE A 145 1.50 9.87 -5.67
CA PHE A 145 2.39 8.74 -5.46
C PHE A 145 3.33 8.53 -6.65
N ASP A 146 4.56 8.09 -6.37
CA ASP A 146 5.52 7.70 -7.41
C ASP A 146 5.35 6.24 -7.85
N GLY A 147 4.62 5.43 -7.08
CA GLY A 147 4.30 4.07 -7.47
C GLY A 147 3.56 3.26 -6.43
N LEU A 148 3.35 1.99 -6.78
CA LEU A 148 2.60 0.98 -6.03
C LEU A 148 3.41 -0.31 -5.94
N ILE A 149 3.48 -0.90 -4.74
CA ILE A 149 3.90 -2.29 -4.50
C ILE A 149 2.77 -3.01 -3.78
N ALA A 150 2.08 -3.92 -4.46
CA ALA A 150 0.93 -4.62 -3.92
C ALA A 150 1.14 -6.14 -3.97
N LEU A 151 1.24 -6.78 -2.82
CA LEU A 151 1.54 -8.20 -2.66
C LEU A 151 0.30 -8.95 -2.18
N SER A 152 -0.18 -9.92 -2.94
CA SER A 152 -1.28 -10.82 -2.55
C SER A 152 -2.57 -10.09 -2.12
N GLY A 153 -2.96 -9.02 -2.81
CA GLY A 153 -4.20 -8.28 -2.56
C GLY A 153 -5.42 -8.92 -3.22
N ILE A 154 -6.60 -8.73 -2.61
CA ILE A 154 -7.89 -9.04 -3.22
C ILE A 154 -8.51 -7.74 -3.72
N TYR A 155 -8.68 -7.59 -5.04
CA TYR A 155 -9.10 -6.34 -5.66
C TYR A 155 -10.60 -6.30 -6.02
N ASP A 156 -11.32 -7.39 -5.80
CA ASP A 156 -12.76 -7.55 -6.01
C ASP A 156 -13.53 -7.18 -4.72
N SER A 157 -14.14 -6.01 -4.70
CA SER A 157 -14.94 -5.55 -3.55
C SER A 157 -16.14 -6.45 -3.24
N SER A 158 -16.62 -7.24 -4.21
CA SER A 158 -17.73 -8.17 -3.98
C SER A 158 -17.37 -9.28 -2.99
N TYR A 159 -16.09 -9.63 -2.86
CA TYR A 159 -15.59 -10.58 -1.86
C TYR A 159 -15.94 -10.13 -0.43
N TYR A 160 -15.78 -8.83 -0.14
CA TYR A 160 -15.98 -8.26 1.19
C TYR A 160 -17.41 -7.79 1.44
N TYR A 161 -18.14 -7.38 0.39
CA TYR A 161 -19.47 -6.78 0.47
C TYR A 161 -20.56 -7.68 -0.14
N HIS A 162 -20.22 -8.93 -0.50
CA HIS A 162 -21.18 -9.92 -1.00
C HIS A 162 -22.02 -9.41 -2.18
N GLY A 163 -21.39 -8.65 -3.09
CA GLY A 163 -22.04 -8.09 -4.27
C GLY A 163 -22.84 -6.81 -4.04
N TRP A 164 -22.88 -6.30 -2.79
CA TRP A 164 -23.48 -4.98 -2.54
C TRP A 164 -22.56 -3.85 -3.05
N MET A 165 -23.16 -2.77 -3.57
CA MET A 165 -22.45 -1.64 -4.12
C MET A 165 -23.25 -0.35 -3.93
N ASP A 166 -22.57 0.73 -3.53
CA ASP A 166 -23.03 2.11 -3.66
C ASP A 166 -21.95 2.96 -4.37
N SER A 167 -22.22 4.25 -4.58
CA SER A 167 -21.25 5.14 -5.22
C SER A 167 -19.95 5.26 -4.44
N THR A 168 -20.02 5.24 -3.12
CA THR A 168 -18.85 5.37 -2.24
C THR A 168 -17.97 4.11 -2.31
N LEU A 169 -18.57 2.92 -2.27
CA LEU A 169 -17.84 1.67 -2.44
C LEU A 169 -17.29 1.55 -3.86
N TYR A 170 -18.04 1.99 -4.88
CA TYR A 170 -17.57 2.01 -6.27
C TYR A 170 -16.27 2.80 -6.41
N ASP A 171 -16.17 3.98 -5.81
CA ASP A 171 -14.95 4.79 -5.83
C ASP A 171 -13.78 4.11 -5.11
N ASN A 172 -14.04 3.21 -4.15
CA ASN A 172 -13.05 2.41 -3.44
C ASN A 172 -12.84 1.00 -4.04
N SER A 173 -13.46 0.69 -5.18
CA SER A 173 -13.37 -0.61 -5.87
C SER A 173 -12.52 -0.48 -7.12
N VAL A 174 -11.22 -0.75 -6.99
CA VAL A 174 -10.22 -0.55 -8.06
C VAL A 174 -10.65 -1.22 -9.37
N GLU A 175 -11.08 -2.46 -9.31
CA GLU A 175 -11.52 -3.18 -10.51
C GLU A 175 -12.75 -2.55 -11.16
N CYS A 176 -13.69 -2.02 -10.35
CA CYS A 176 -14.93 -1.45 -10.86
C CYS A 176 -14.67 -0.14 -11.61
N PHE A 177 -14.00 0.82 -10.95
CA PHE A 177 -13.80 2.12 -11.59
C PHE A 177 -12.77 2.06 -12.72
N LEU A 178 -11.71 1.25 -12.63
CA LEU A 178 -10.76 1.09 -13.74
C LEU A 178 -11.40 0.41 -14.94
N ALA A 179 -12.25 -0.61 -14.74
CA ALA A 179 -12.93 -1.27 -15.83
C ALA A 179 -13.81 -0.29 -16.64
N ASN A 180 -14.48 0.63 -15.95
CA ASN A 180 -15.39 1.63 -16.52
C ASN A 180 -14.71 2.95 -16.92
N MET A 181 -13.46 3.16 -16.55
CA MET A 181 -12.70 4.35 -16.90
C MET A 181 -12.58 4.50 -18.43
N PRO A 182 -12.80 5.69 -19.03
CA PRO A 182 -12.52 5.94 -20.43
C PRO A 182 -11.07 5.64 -20.81
N GLU A 183 -10.84 5.15 -22.05
CA GLU A 183 -9.49 4.81 -22.52
C GLU A 183 -8.57 6.04 -22.71
N ASP A 184 -9.14 7.22 -22.78
CA ASP A 184 -8.45 8.52 -22.89
C ASP A 184 -8.43 9.30 -21.57
N HIS A 185 -8.77 8.65 -20.45
CA HIS A 185 -8.80 9.31 -19.14
C HIS A 185 -7.40 9.86 -18.77
N PRO A 186 -7.30 11.12 -18.29
CA PRO A 186 -6.02 11.76 -17.98
C PRO A 186 -5.13 10.97 -17.02
N TRP A 187 -5.72 10.24 -16.07
CA TRP A 187 -5.00 9.43 -15.10
C TRP A 187 -4.21 8.28 -15.72
N ILE A 188 -4.57 7.80 -16.91
CA ILE A 188 -3.79 6.75 -17.60
C ILE A 188 -2.36 7.23 -17.86
N ARG A 189 -2.18 8.51 -18.16
CA ARG A 189 -0.84 9.09 -18.30
C ARG A 189 -0.11 9.15 -16.96
N GLU A 190 -0.79 9.51 -15.86
CA GLU A 190 -0.21 9.52 -14.51
C GLU A 190 0.19 8.10 -14.08
N TYR A 191 -0.68 7.09 -14.30
CA TYR A 191 -0.33 5.68 -14.04
C TYR A 191 0.92 5.25 -14.82
N ASN A 192 1.02 5.64 -16.09
CA ASN A 192 2.15 5.28 -16.95
C ASN A 192 3.44 6.06 -16.64
N SER A 193 3.37 7.13 -15.86
CA SER A 193 4.54 7.85 -15.34
C SER A 193 5.03 7.32 -13.98
N SER A 194 4.28 6.41 -13.37
CA SER A 194 4.55 5.80 -12.08
C SER A 194 5.04 4.36 -12.23
N PHE A 195 5.69 3.83 -11.19
CA PHE A 195 6.09 2.42 -11.15
C PHE A 195 5.02 1.59 -10.46
N ILE A 196 4.34 0.73 -11.19
CA ILE A 196 3.29 -0.15 -10.67
C ILE A 196 3.80 -1.59 -10.64
N LEU A 197 3.86 -2.16 -9.43
CA LEU A 197 4.22 -3.56 -9.21
C LEU A 197 3.11 -4.23 -8.40
N MET A 198 2.58 -5.33 -8.95
CA MET A 198 1.60 -6.16 -8.26
C MET A 198 2.02 -7.63 -8.38
N CYS A 199 2.03 -8.34 -7.27
CA CYS A 199 2.51 -9.72 -7.22
C CYS A 199 1.60 -10.58 -6.34
N CYS A 200 1.47 -11.86 -6.68
CA CYS A 200 0.91 -12.87 -5.78
C CYS A 200 1.54 -14.25 -6.05
N GLY A 201 1.43 -15.16 -5.07
CA GLY A 201 1.72 -16.56 -5.23
C GLY A 201 0.58 -17.33 -5.91
N ARG A 202 0.74 -18.66 -5.96
CA ARG A 202 -0.29 -19.61 -6.37
C ARG A 202 -0.39 -20.79 -5.40
N GLY A 203 0.24 -20.66 -4.24
CA GLY A 203 0.21 -21.64 -3.17
C GLY A 203 -0.98 -21.46 -2.24
N ALA A 204 -0.86 -21.98 -1.02
CA ALA A 204 -1.93 -21.98 -0.04
C ALA A 204 -2.48 -20.57 0.23
N TRP A 205 -3.81 -20.41 0.20
CA TRP A 205 -4.56 -19.17 0.48
C TRP A 205 -4.38 -18.04 -0.54
N GLU A 206 -3.77 -18.31 -1.71
CA GLU A 206 -3.56 -17.31 -2.78
C GLU A 206 -4.65 -17.36 -3.88
N ASP A 207 -5.61 -18.28 -3.84
CA ASP A 207 -6.58 -18.49 -4.93
C ASP A 207 -7.35 -17.22 -5.29
N GLU A 208 -7.88 -16.48 -4.29
CA GLU A 208 -8.64 -15.25 -4.52
C GLU A 208 -7.74 -14.09 -4.95
N CYS A 209 -6.54 -13.98 -4.35
CA CYS A 209 -5.56 -12.98 -4.75
C CYS A 209 -5.16 -13.18 -6.21
N TYR A 210 -4.84 -14.41 -6.60
CA TYR A 210 -4.51 -14.77 -7.96
C TYR A 210 -5.67 -14.53 -8.93
N ARG A 211 -6.91 -14.92 -8.57
CA ARG A 211 -8.10 -14.70 -9.39
C ARG A 211 -8.34 -13.23 -9.67
N THR A 212 -8.33 -12.41 -8.61
CA THR A 212 -8.64 -10.97 -8.71
C THR A 212 -7.50 -10.19 -9.37
N LEU A 213 -6.24 -10.52 -9.08
CA LEU A 213 -5.10 -9.91 -9.75
C LEU A 213 -5.11 -10.22 -11.26
N ARG A 214 -5.41 -11.45 -11.66
CA ARG A 214 -5.55 -11.80 -13.09
C ARG A 214 -6.67 -11.06 -13.81
N TYR A 215 -7.73 -10.73 -13.10
CA TYR A 215 -8.81 -9.92 -13.66
C TYR A 215 -8.37 -8.46 -13.82
N LEU A 216 -7.73 -7.91 -12.79
CA LEU A 216 -7.19 -6.55 -12.80
C LEU A 216 -6.09 -6.39 -13.87
N ASP A 217 -5.19 -7.36 -14.04
CA ASP A 217 -4.16 -7.40 -15.10
C ASP A 217 -4.78 -7.22 -16.48
N LYS A 218 -5.88 -7.92 -16.77
CA LYS A 218 -6.61 -7.75 -18.03
C LYS A 218 -7.19 -6.35 -18.23
N ILE A 219 -7.65 -5.72 -17.13
CA ILE A 219 -8.16 -4.34 -17.16
C ILE A 219 -7.00 -3.39 -17.45
N LEU A 220 -5.88 -3.49 -16.74
CA LEU A 220 -4.70 -2.66 -16.93
C LEU A 220 -4.18 -2.77 -18.36
N HIS A 221 -4.04 -3.99 -18.87
CA HIS A 221 -3.61 -4.23 -20.25
C HIS A 221 -4.56 -3.59 -21.28
N ARG A 222 -5.89 -3.76 -21.15
CA ARG A 222 -6.88 -3.16 -22.01
C ARG A 222 -6.83 -1.63 -21.99
N LYS A 223 -6.58 -1.03 -20.82
CA LYS A 223 -6.46 0.42 -20.63
C LYS A 223 -5.08 0.95 -21.01
N ARG A 224 -4.15 0.09 -21.43
CA ARG A 224 -2.75 0.45 -21.75
C ARG A 224 -2.04 1.09 -20.56
N ILE A 225 -2.35 0.62 -19.37
CA ILE A 225 -1.64 0.98 -18.13
C ILE A 225 -0.46 0.03 -17.99
N SER A 226 0.74 0.59 -17.96
CA SER A 226 1.98 -0.15 -17.78
C SER A 226 2.12 -0.59 -16.33
N ALA A 227 2.18 -1.89 -16.08
CA ALA A 227 2.37 -2.45 -14.74
C ALA A 227 3.24 -3.70 -14.83
N MET A 228 4.10 -3.90 -13.87
CA MET A 228 4.81 -5.14 -13.63
C MET A 228 3.90 -6.05 -12.82
N ILE A 229 3.31 -7.05 -13.47
CA ILE A 229 2.49 -8.06 -12.81
C ILE A 229 3.30 -9.34 -12.75
N ASP A 230 3.55 -9.83 -11.53
CA ASP A 230 4.39 -11.02 -11.31
C ASP A 230 3.60 -12.12 -10.56
N TYR A 231 3.63 -13.33 -11.11
CA TYR A 231 2.95 -14.50 -10.55
C TYR A 231 3.99 -15.51 -10.12
N TRP A 232 4.16 -15.68 -8.82
CA TRP A 232 5.10 -16.64 -8.25
C TRP A 232 4.52 -18.06 -8.21
N GLY A 233 5.34 -19.04 -7.85
CA GLY A 233 5.04 -20.46 -7.96
C GLY A 233 3.92 -20.96 -7.02
N GLU A 234 3.59 -22.25 -7.17
CA GLU A 234 2.61 -22.96 -6.34
C GLU A 234 3.14 -23.25 -4.93
N ASP A 235 4.41 -23.07 -4.70
CA ASP A 235 5.09 -23.14 -3.41
C ASP A 235 4.98 -21.83 -2.61
N VAL A 236 4.50 -20.74 -3.22
CA VAL A 236 4.39 -19.40 -2.62
C VAL A 236 3.01 -19.23 -2.02
N SER A 237 2.93 -19.31 -0.69
CA SER A 237 1.70 -19.16 0.09
C SER A 237 1.46 -17.73 0.54
N HIS A 238 0.20 -17.44 0.92
CA HIS A 238 -0.25 -16.16 1.46
C HIS A 238 0.24 -15.97 2.90
N ASP A 239 1.53 -15.60 3.05
CA ASP A 239 2.16 -15.48 4.37
C ASP A 239 3.40 -14.59 4.35
N TRP A 240 3.75 -14.04 5.52
CA TRP A 240 4.84 -13.11 5.77
C TRP A 240 6.22 -13.59 5.31
N PRO A 241 6.64 -14.87 5.43
CA PRO A 241 7.92 -15.33 4.89
C PRO A 241 8.07 -15.02 3.40
N TRP A 242 7.01 -15.22 2.60
CA TRP A 242 7.01 -14.95 1.18
C TRP A 242 6.94 -13.46 0.88
N TRP A 243 6.11 -12.69 1.57
CA TRP A 243 6.04 -11.25 1.37
C TRP A 243 7.37 -10.56 1.72
N ARG A 244 8.07 -11.00 2.77
CA ARG A 244 9.44 -10.49 3.03
C ARG A 244 10.39 -10.81 1.90
N HIS A 245 10.36 -12.04 1.39
CA HIS A 245 11.22 -12.45 0.27
C HIS A 245 10.89 -11.65 -1.01
N GLN A 246 9.61 -11.39 -1.29
CA GLN A 246 9.18 -10.53 -2.37
C GLN A 246 9.65 -9.08 -2.19
N LEU A 247 9.55 -8.52 -0.98
CA LEU A 247 10.05 -7.18 -0.70
C LEU A 247 11.57 -7.09 -0.85
N GLU A 248 12.32 -8.08 -0.37
CA GLU A 248 13.76 -8.17 -0.54
C GLU A 248 14.16 -8.20 -2.03
N TYR A 249 13.35 -8.84 -2.88
CA TYR A 249 13.56 -8.90 -4.32
C TYR A 249 13.16 -7.60 -5.02
N PHE A 250 12.02 -7.00 -4.67
CA PHE A 250 11.44 -5.87 -5.42
C PHE A 250 11.95 -4.49 -4.97
N ILE A 251 12.22 -4.27 -3.69
CA ILE A 251 12.64 -2.95 -3.18
C ILE A 251 13.90 -2.42 -3.87
N PRO A 252 14.96 -3.21 -4.11
CA PRO A 252 16.14 -2.74 -4.86
C PRO A 252 15.82 -2.29 -6.28
N ILE A 253 14.85 -2.95 -6.94
CA ILE A 253 14.41 -2.58 -8.29
C ILE A 253 13.73 -1.21 -8.25
N VAL A 254 12.80 -1.02 -7.30
CA VAL A 254 12.05 0.23 -7.15
C VAL A 254 12.97 1.42 -6.84
N ILE A 255 13.89 1.27 -5.88
CA ILE A 255 14.83 2.32 -5.50
C ILE A 255 15.72 2.72 -6.69
N ARG A 256 16.19 1.72 -7.46
CA ARG A 256 17.00 1.97 -8.66
C ARG A 256 16.22 2.70 -9.74
N GLU A 257 15.00 2.26 -10.05
CA GLU A 257 14.14 2.91 -11.07
C GLU A 257 13.80 4.35 -10.67
N HIS A 258 13.46 4.58 -9.39
CA HIS A 258 13.21 5.92 -8.87
C HIS A 258 14.45 6.83 -9.04
N SER A 259 15.66 6.35 -8.73
CA SER A 259 16.90 7.11 -8.88
C SER A 259 17.19 7.49 -10.33
N LEU A 260 16.85 6.62 -11.29
CA LEU A 260 16.99 6.88 -12.72
C LEU A 260 16.01 7.94 -13.23
N VAL A 261 14.80 7.99 -12.69
CA VAL A 261 13.79 9.03 -13.04
C VAL A 261 14.17 10.38 -12.46
N ALA A 262 14.61 10.43 -11.21
CA ALA A 262 15.04 11.67 -10.53
C ALA A 262 16.29 12.33 -11.15
N SER A 263 17.06 11.58 -11.94
CA SER A 263 18.28 12.06 -12.61
C SER A 263 18.05 12.59 -14.04
N ARG A 264 16.81 12.55 -14.54
CA ARG A 264 16.39 13.04 -15.88
C ARG A 264 15.74 14.41 -15.79
#